data_a2eb8b7c769528d1161f31dee470b762
#
_entry.id   a2eb8b7c769528d1161f31dee470b762
#
_cell.length_a   1.000
_cell.length_b   1.000
_cell.length_c   1.000
_cell.angle_alpha   90.00
_cell.angle_beta   90.00
_cell.angle_gamma   90.00
#
_symmetry.space_group_name_H-M   'P 1'
#
loop_
_entity.id
_entity.type
_entity.pdbx_description
1 polymer ?
#
loop_
_entity_poly.entity_id
_entity_poly.type
_entity_poly.pdbx_seq_one_letter_code
_entity_poly.pdbx_strand_id
1 'polypeptide(L)'
;MATKILDTNSITGASESISATTKKPSATKAKTDTETNENSSLHQFFLSALKDIYFAEDAIIEALDKMQEAATTEELKDAFEDHQLQTKKHVSRLEKVFKILEEKAEKKECEAIKGIIKEGEEIIKSTEDGSMTRDAALIIAAQKVEHYEIATYGGLVQIALTLGYDKAADLLEQTLVEEEDTDEHLTEIAENYINFEAEQED
;
A
#
# COMPACT_ATOMS: atom_id res chain seq x y z
N MET A 1 3.65 46.29 51.39
CA MET A 1 5.06 46.36 51.84
C MET A 1 5.92 45.64 50.83
N ALA A 2 6.76 46.45 50.20
CA ALA A 2 8.13 46.26 49.71
C ALA A 2 8.39 45.11 48.72
N THR A 3 8.41 45.39 47.49
CA THR A 3 9.52 45.66 46.52
C THR A 3 10.85 44.95 46.84
N LYS A 4 11.31 44.10 45.93
CA LYS A 4 12.73 44.03 45.57
C LYS A 4 12.94 43.61 44.14
N ILE A 5 13.41 44.53 43.35
CA ILE A 5 14.02 44.42 42.03
C ILE A 5 15.48 44.04 42.23
N LEU A 6 16.03 43.13 41.44
CA LEU A 6 17.46 43.00 41.16
C LEU A 6 17.59 42.47 39.75
N ASP A 7 17.91 43.29 38.88
CA ASP A 7 19.11 43.67 38.15
C ASP A 7 19.69 42.61 37.20
N THR A 8 19.69 43.05 35.99
CA THR A 8 20.39 42.66 34.77
C THR A 8 21.84 42.22 34.99
N ASN A 9 22.19 41.11 34.31
CA ASN A 9 23.56 40.99 33.86
C ASN A 9 23.60 40.46 32.42
N SER A 10 24.07 41.32 31.56
CA SER A 10 24.37 41.14 30.15
C SER A 10 25.62 40.26 29.99
N ILE A 11 25.50 39.15 29.32
CA ILE A 11 26.69 38.44 28.80
C ILE A 11 26.54 38.33 27.31
N THR A 12 27.34 39.13 26.62
CA THR A 12 27.65 39.04 25.20
C THR A 12 28.55 37.81 25.01
N GLY A 13 28.02 36.80 24.33
CA GLY A 13 28.76 35.63 23.89
C GLY A 13 28.56 35.41 22.40
N ALA A 14 29.64 35.52 21.65
CA ALA A 14 29.72 35.44 20.20
C ALA A 14 29.09 34.16 19.66
N SER A 15 28.23 34.28 18.65
CA SER A 15 27.74 33.16 17.86
C SER A 15 28.79 32.77 16.83
N GLU A 16 29.51 31.71 17.07
CA GLU A 16 30.24 31.02 16.01
C GLU A 16 29.25 30.18 15.18
N SER A 17 29.03 30.63 13.96
CA SER A 17 28.28 29.89 12.95
C SER A 17 29.12 28.71 12.45
N ILE A 18 28.79 27.50 12.91
CA ILE A 18 29.34 26.28 12.32
C ILE A 18 28.54 26.01 11.06
N SER A 19 29.12 26.40 9.91
CA SER A 19 28.66 26.01 8.59
C SER A 19 28.99 24.53 8.36
N ALA A 20 28.04 23.65 8.61
CA ALA A 20 28.14 22.26 8.20
C ALA A 20 27.90 22.13 6.70
N THR A 21 28.99 22.14 5.94
CA THR A 21 28.97 21.82 4.51
C THR A 21 28.72 20.32 4.35
N THR A 22 27.48 19.90 4.23
CA THR A 22 27.14 18.54 3.80
C THR A 22 27.52 18.37 2.34
N LYS A 23 28.69 17.81 2.08
CA LYS A 23 29.03 17.29 0.76
C LYS A 23 28.09 16.15 0.42
N LYS A 24 27.15 16.42 -0.49
CA LYS A 24 26.38 15.41 -1.21
C LYS A 24 27.38 14.47 -1.92
N PRO A 25 27.33 13.15 -1.74
CA PRO A 25 28.18 12.27 -2.51
C PRO A 25 27.83 12.42 -3.98
N SER A 26 28.81 12.79 -4.78
CA SER A 26 28.72 12.78 -6.23
C SER A 26 28.53 11.34 -6.68
N ALA A 27 27.37 11.02 -7.16
CA ALA A 27 27.11 9.75 -7.84
C ALA A 27 27.91 9.77 -9.14
N THR A 28 29.06 9.12 -9.11
CA THR A 28 29.82 8.79 -10.31
C THR A 28 28.97 7.82 -11.12
N LYS A 29 28.35 8.28 -12.21
CA LYS A 29 27.73 7.44 -13.23
C LYS A 29 28.81 6.55 -13.84
N ALA A 30 29.03 5.39 -13.25
CA ALA A 30 29.66 4.30 -13.95
C ALA A 30 28.60 3.79 -14.96
N LYS A 31 28.78 4.11 -16.24
CA LYS A 31 28.19 3.33 -17.33
C LYS A 31 28.92 1.99 -17.31
N THR A 32 28.37 1.05 -16.56
CA THR A 32 28.63 -0.37 -16.81
C THR A 32 27.46 -0.83 -17.65
N ASP A 33 27.76 -1.39 -18.82
CA ASP A 33 26.83 -2.22 -19.58
C ASP A 33 26.39 -3.31 -18.61
N THR A 34 25.21 -3.12 -18.03
CA THR A 34 24.59 -4.09 -17.13
C THR A 34 24.06 -5.19 -18.05
N GLU A 35 24.83 -6.23 -18.30
CA GLU A 35 24.25 -7.53 -18.53
C GLU A 35 23.35 -7.76 -17.31
N THR A 36 22.04 -7.65 -17.51
CA THR A 36 21.03 -7.98 -16.52
C THR A 36 21.33 -9.41 -16.08
N ASN A 37 21.75 -9.59 -14.82
CA ASN A 37 22.07 -10.91 -14.32
C ASN A 37 20.75 -11.64 -14.02
N GLU A 38 20.08 -12.10 -15.08
CA GLU A 38 18.81 -12.84 -15.06
C GLU A 38 18.84 -14.07 -14.14
N ASN A 39 20.03 -14.50 -13.74
CA ASN A 39 20.25 -15.58 -12.80
C ASN A 39 20.53 -15.13 -11.36
N SER A 40 20.46 -13.83 -11.06
CA SER A 40 20.69 -13.37 -9.69
C SER A 40 19.58 -13.86 -8.75
N SER A 41 19.94 -14.14 -7.49
CA SER A 41 18.94 -14.52 -6.47
C SER A 41 17.89 -13.43 -6.27
N LEU A 42 18.25 -12.15 -6.43
CA LEU A 42 17.33 -11.03 -6.33
C LEU A 42 16.33 -11.03 -7.49
N HIS A 43 16.78 -11.31 -8.71
CA HIS A 43 15.90 -11.45 -9.87
C HIS A 43 14.92 -12.61 -9.69
N GLN A 44 15.39 -13.78 -9.24
CA GLN A 44 14.52 -14.92 -8.97
C GLN A 44 13.49 -14.64 -7.88
N PHE A 45 13.89 -13.93 -6.82
CA PHE A 45 12.97 -13.47 -5.79
C PHE A 45 11.93 -12.50 -6.34
N PHE A 46 12.35 -11.52 -7.17
CA PHE A 46 11.46 -10.57 -7.82
C PHE A 46 10.39 -11.27 -8.67
N LEU A 47 10.78 -12.22 -9.51
CA LEU A 47 9.84 -13.00 -10.32
C LEU A 47 8.89 -13.83 -9.44
N SER A 48 9.38 -14.42 -8.36
CA SER A 48 8.54 -15.15 -7.42
C SER A 48 7.50 -14.23 -6.76
N ALA A 49 7.92 -13.05 -6.33
CA ALA A 49 7.03 -12.08 -5.70
C ALA A 49 6.01 -11.48 -6.67
N LEU A 50 6.38 -11.28 -7.95
CA LEU A 50 5.44 -10.90 -9.01
C LEU A 50 4.36 -11.98 -9.24
N LYS A 51 4.73 -13.27 -9.17
CA LYS A 51 3.77 -14.37 -9.29
C LYS A 51 2.85 -14.47 -8.09
N ASP A 52 3.37 -14.16 -6.89
CA ASP A 52 2.60 -14.13 -5.64
C ASP A 52 1.55 -13.01 -5.68
N ILE A 53 1.93 -11.78 -6.06
CA ILE A 53 0.99 -10.66 -6.15
C ILE A 53 -0.01 -10.85 -7.32
N TYR A 54 0.39 -11.44 -8.42
CA TYR A 54 -0.51 -11.75 -9.53
C TYR A 54 -1.60 -12.77 -9.15
N PHE A 55 -1.29 -13.70 -8.25
CA PHE A 55 -2.30 -14.55 -7.62
C PHE A 55 -3.19 -13.77 -6.67
N ALA A 56 -2.60 -12.87 -5.88
CA ALA A 56 -3.33 -12.09 -4.87
C ALA A 56 -4.39 -11.19 -5.52
N GLU A 57 -4.04 -10.45 -6.55
CA GLU A 57 -4.97 -9.59 -7.30
C GLU A 57 -6.24 -10.33 -7.78
N ASP A 58 -6.06 -11.51 -8.35
CA ASP A 58 -7.19 -12.34 -8.78
C ASP A 58 -8.07 -12.80 -7.61
N ALA A 59 -7.47 -13.15 -6.48
CA ALA A 59 -8.19 -13.56 -5.30
C ALA A 59 -8.92 -12.38 -4.63
N ILE A 60 -8.32 -11.17 -4.70
CA ILE A 60 -8.91 -9.92 -4.19
C ILE A 60 -10.15 -9.54 -5.00
N ILE A 61 -10.14 -9.67 -6.34
CA ILE A 61 -11.32 -9.44 -7.18
C ILE A 61 -12.53 -10.25 -6.69
N GLU A 62 -12.33 -11.53 -6.37
CA GLU A 62 -13.39 -12.40 -5.85
C GLU A 62 -13.80 -12.04 -4.41
N ALA A 63 -12.86 -11.56 -3.60
CA ALA A 63 -13.12 -11.15 -2.23
C ALA A 63 -13.93 -9.84 -2.19
N LEU A 64 -13.57 -8.87 -3.02
CA LEU A 64 -14.27 -7.58 -3.13
C LEU A 64 -15.73 -7.75 -3.57
N ASP A 65 -16.02 -8.69 -4.48
CA ASP A 65 -17.39 -9.03 -4.87
C ASP A 65 -18.24 -9.45 -3.66
N LYS A 66 -17.70 -10.33 -2.81
CA LYS A 66 -18.35 -10.78 -1.57
C LYS A 66 -18.47 -9.66 -0.54
N MET A 67 -17.49 -8.79 -0.44
CA MET A 67 -17.50 -7.66 0.49
C MET A 67 -18.53 -6.61 0.06
N GLN A 68 -18.63 -6.33 -1.23
CA GLN A 68 -19.67 -5.47 -1.82
C GLN A 68 -21.07 -6.01 -1.53
N GLU A 69 -21.30 -7.31 -1.74
CA GLU A 69 -22.59 -7.95 -1.42
C GLU A 69 -22.93 -7.90 0.07
N ALA A 70 -21.93 -7.96 0.95
CA ALA A 70 -22.11 -7.98 2.40
C ALA A 70 -22.20 -6.59 3.04
N ALA A 71 -21.70 -5.55 2.37
CA ALA A 71 -21.74 -4.18 2.86
C ALA A 71 -23.18 -3.67 3.00
N THR A 72 -23.40 -2.81 3.97
CA THR A 72 -24.71 -2.24 4.31
C THR A 72 -24.96 -0.96 3.53
N THR A 73 -24.02 -0.01 3.57
CA THR A 73 -24.13 1.31 2.96
C THR A 73 -23.82 1.28 1.47
N GLU A 74 -24.55 2.07 0.68
CA GLU A 74 -24.25 2.19 -0.75
C GLU A 74 -22.86 2.80 -1.00
N GLU A 75 -22.43 3.74 -0.13
CA GLU A 75 -21.10 4.35 -0.23
C GLU A 75 -19.97 3.31 -0.15
N LEU A 76 -20.05 2.36 0.79
CA LEU A 76 -19.08 1.30 0.91
C LEU A 76 -19.18 0.26 -0.22
N LYS A 77 -20.41 -0.04 -0.68
CA LYS A 77 -20.61 -0.90 -1.85
C LYS A 77 -19.97 -0.31 -3.10
N ASP A 78 -20.19 0.97 -3.35
CA ASP A 78 -19.61 1.69 -4.49
C ASP A 78 -18.08 1.71 -4.39
N ALA A 79 -17.51 1.93 -3.20
CA ALA A 79 -16.08 1.88 -2.98
C ALA A 79 -15.48 0.49 -3.31
N PHE A 80 -16.13 -0.60 -2.89
CA PHE A 80 -15.67 -1.95 -3.24
C PHE A 80 -15.83 -2.28 -4.73
N GLU A 81 -16.87 -1.78 -5.39
CA GLU A 81 -17.05 -1.94 -6.84
C GLU A 81 -15.96 -1.20 -7.61
N ASP A 82 -15.71 0.05 -7.26
CA ASP A 82 -14.66 0.87 -7.90
C ASP A 82 -13.27 0.24 -7.69
N HIS A 83 -12.97 -0.22 -6.49
CA HIS A 83 -11.73 -0.92 -6.21
C HIS A 83 -11.64 -2.23 -7.01
N GLN A 84 -12.69 -3.02 -7.11
CA GLN A 84 -12.69 -4.24 -7.94
C GLN A 84 -12.39 -3.93 -9.42
N LEU A 85 -12.94 -2.83 -9.95
CA LEU A 85 -12.65 -2.38 -11.32
C LEU A 85 -11.21 -1.93 -11.48
N GLN A 86 -10.61 -1.36 -10.44
CA GLN A 86 -9.21 -0.94 -10.40
C GLN A 86 -8.27 -2.16 -10.33
N THR A 87 -8.56 -3.11 -9.45
CA THR A 87 -7.83 -4.39 -9.31
C THR A 87 -7.74 -5.16 -10.65
N LYS A 88 -8.82 -5.16 -11.43
CA LYS A 88 -8.81 -5.72 -12.80
C LYS A 88 -7.80 -5.02 -13.73
N LYS A 89 -7.55 -3.72 -13.53
CA LYS A 89 -6.49 -2.99 -14.27
C LYS A 89 -5.10 -3.36 -13.74
N HIS A 90 -4.96 -3.61 -12.43
CA HIS A 90 -3.71 -4.08 -11.82
C HIS A 90 -3.29 -5.43 -12.39
N VAL A 91 -4.22 -6.39 -12.49
CA VAL A 91 -3.99 -7.66 -13.19
C VAL A 91 -3.43 -7.43 -14.59
N SER A 92 -4.09 -6.59 -15.41
CA SER A 92 -3.64 -6.27 -16.76
C SER A 92 -2.29 -5.55 -16.79
N ARG A 93 -1.97 -4.79 -15.75
CA ARG A 93 -0.69 -4.08 -15.59
C ARG A 93 0.43 -5.05 -15.25
N LEU A 94 0.19 -6.03 -14.37
CA LEU A 94 1.13 -7.11 -14.07
C LEU A 94 1.44 -7.98 -15.31
N GLU A 95 0.43 -8.28 -16.15
CA GLU A 95 0.67 -8.99 -17.43
C GLU A 95 1.62 -8.22 -18.34
N LYS A 96 1.53 -6.88 -18.37
CA LYS A 96 2.49 -6.04 -19.10
C LYS A 96 3.88 -6.07 -18.46
N VAL A 97 3.98 -6.11 -17.13
CA VAL A 97 5.26 -6.27 -16.42
C VAL A 97 5.91 -7.58 -16.82
N PHE A 98 5.21 -8.71 -16.74
CA PHE A 98 5.72 -10.01 -17.19
C PHE A 98 6.19 -9.97 -18.65
N LYS A 99 5.42 -9.33 -19.53
CA LYS A 99 5.79 -9.18 -20.94
C LYS A 99 7.07 -8.35 -21.15
N ILE A 100 7.26 -7.27 -20.36
CA ILE A 100 8.48 -6.44 -20.41
C ILE A 100 9.70 -7.25 -19.96
N LEU A 101 9.53 -8.15 -19.01
CA LEU A 101 10.57 -9.02 -18.49
C LEU A 101 10.82 -10.26 -19.39
N GLU A 102 10.08 -10.43 -20.47
CA GLU A 102 10.06 -11.61 -21.34
C GLU A 102 9.73 -12.91 -20.58
N GLU A 103 8.95 -12.79 -19.49
CA GLU A 103 8.55 -13.87 -18.61
C GLU A 103 7.07 -14.25 -18.84
N LYS A 104 6.74 -15.50 -18.50
CA LYS A 104 5.36 -15.97 -18.55
C LYS A 104 4.59 -15.49 -17.33
N ALA A 105 3.42 -14.88 -17.55
CA ALA A 105 2.50 -14.55 -16.49
C ALA A 105 1.93 -15.85 -15.85
N GLU A 106 2.47 -16.23 -14.72
CA GLU A 106 2.06 -17.42 -13.97
C GLU A 106 1.70 -16.98 -12.53
N LYS A 107 0.63 -17.57 -11.98
CA LYS A 107 0.22 -17.37 -10.60
C LYS A 107 0.93 -18.35 -9.69
N LYS A 108 1.37 -17.86 -8.55
CA LYS A 108 1.88 -18.69 -7.45
C LYS A 108 1.03 -18.42 -6.21
N GLU A 109 0.49 -19.48 -5.61
CA GLU A 109 -0.35 -19.34 -4.41
C GLU A 109 0.35 -18.55 -3.31
N CYS A 110 -0.33 -17.54 -2.79
CA CYS A 110 0.13 -16.69 -1.71
C CYS A 110 -0.67 -16.97 -0.43
N GLU A 111 -0.03 -17.54 0.58
CA GLU A 111 -0.68 -17.89 1.85
C GLU A 111 -1.06 -16.63 2.66
N ALA A 112 -0.35 -15.51 2.48
CA ALA A 112 -0.64 -14.27 3.18
C ALA A 112 -2.02 -13.73 2.76
N ILE A 113 -2.26 -13.55 1.46
CA ILE A 113 -3.55 -13.02 0.99
C ILE A 113 -4.70 -13.98 1.29
N LYS A 114 -4.50 -15.30 1.19
CA LYS A 114 -5.52 -16.27 1.59
C LYS A 114 -5.91 -16.12 3.06
N GLY A 115 -4.95 -15.84 3.93
CA GLY A 115 -5.21 -15.60 5.35
C GLY A 115 -6.01 -14.31 5.60
N ILE A 116 -5.67 -13.24 4.90
CA ILE A 116 -6.36 -11.94 4.99
C ILE A 116 -7.81 -12.07 4.48
N ILE A 117 -7.99 -12.68 3.31
CA ILE A 117 -9.34 -12.91 2.72
C ILE A 117 -10.20 -13.77 3.65
N LYS A 118 -9.62 -14.83 4.23
CA LYS A 118 -10.34 -15.68 5.17
C LYS A 118 -10.80 -14.91 6.40
N GLU A 119 -9.99 -13.99 6.91
CA GLU A 119 -10.37 -13.13 8.03
C GLU A 119 -11.56 -12.22 7.64
N GLY A 120 -11.58 -11.66 6.42
CA GLY A 120 -12.71 -10.92 5.88
C GLY A 120 -13.99 -11.76 5.80
N GLU A 121 -13.88 -13.01 5.35
CA GLU A 121 -15.03 -13.94 5.33
C GLU A 121 -15.53 -14.30 6.75
N GLU A 122 -14.64 -14.35 7.74
CA GLU A 122 -15.03 -14.57 9.14
C GLU A 122 -15.76 -13.34 9.72
N ILE A 123 -15.35 -12.13 9.33
CA ILE A 123 -16.04 -10.87 9.68
C ILE A 123 -17.46 -10.87 9.16
N ILE A 124 -17.67 -11.20 7.89
CA ILE A 124 -19.01 -11.28 7.28
C ILE A 124 -19.91 -12.25 8.07
N LYS A 125 -19.38 -13.39 8.52
CA LYS A 125 -20.13 -14.41 9.27
C LYS A 125 -20.43 -14.04 10.71
N SER A 126 -19.59 -13.21 11.33
CA SER A 126 -19.64 -12.88 12.76
C SER A 126 -20.33 -11.56 13.07
N THR A 127 -20.61 -10.74 12.07
CA THR A 127 -21.30 -9.46 12.21
C THR A 127 -22.76 -9.58 11.75
N GLU A 128 -23.64 -8.75 12.30
CA GLU A 128 -25.07 -8.72 11.95
C GLU A 128 -25.25 -8.14 10.54
N ASP A 129 -26.14 -8.77 9.76
CA ASP A 129 -26.46 -8.31 8.41
C ASP A 129 -27.23 -6.98 8.46
N GLY A 130 -26.78 -6.01 7.64
CA GLY A 130 -27.36 -4.68 7.59
C GLY A 130 -26.89 -3.74 8.72
N SER A 131 -25.91 -4.13 9.54
CA SER A 131 -25.37 -3.28 10.61
C SER A 131 -24.22 -2.38 10.13
N MET A 132 -24.07 -1.21 10.75
CA MET A 132 -22.91 -0.32 10.55
C MET A 132 -21.64 -0.91 11.15
N THR A 133 -21.78 -1.71 12.21
CA THR A 133 -20.68 -2.49 12.79
C THR A 133 -20.06 -3.43 11.75
N ARG A 134 -20.88 -4.04 10.87
CA ARG A 134 -20.37 -4.83 9.73
C ARG A 134 -19.56 -3.98 8.78
N ASP A 135 -20.06 -2.81 8.37
CA ASP A 135 -19.33 -1.92 7.46
C ASP A 135 -18.00 -1.44 8.06
N ALA A 136 -17.99 -1.03 9.33
CA ALA A 136 -16.75 -0.67 10.03
C ALA A 136 -15.74 -1.83 10.05
N ALA A 137 -16.19 -3.05 10.28
CA ALA A 137 -15.34 -4.23 10.29
C ALA A 137 -14.85 -4.62 8.87
N LEU A 138 -15.70 -4.45 7.84
CA LEU A 138 -15.33 -4.68 6.45
C LEU A 138 -14.26 -3.68 5.98
N ILE A 139 -14.36 -2.40 6.38
CA ILE A 139 -13.31 -1.40 6.08
C ILE A 139 -11.96 -1.85 6.65
N ILE A 140 -11.92 -2.29 7.92
CA ILE A 140 -10.67 -2.80 8.52
C ILE A 140 -10.13 -4.01 7.75
N ALA A 141 -11.01 -4.91 7.29
CA ALA A 141 -10.59 -6.07 6.51
C ALA A 141 -10.02 -5.66 5.14
N ALA A 142 -10.65 -4.71 4.46
CA ALA A 142 -10.16 -4.15 3.21
C ALA A 142 -8.82 -3.46 3.40
N GLN A 143 -8.67 -2.58 4.37
CA GLN A 143 -7.40 -1.90 4.65
C GLN A 143 -6.24 -2.87 4.94
N LYS A 144 -6.49 -4.06 5.48
CA LYS A 144 -5.46 -5.09 5.59
C LYS A 144 -5.01 -5.61 4.23
N VAL A 145 -5.92 -5.69 3.25
CA VAL A 145 -5.59 -6.02 1.86
C VAL A 145 -4.73 -4.90 1.28
N GLU A 146 -5.18 -3.63 1.37
CA GLU A 146 -4.43 -2.47 0.88
C GLU A 146 -3.00 -2.43 1.44
N HIS A 147 -2.85 -2.56 2.76
CA HIS A 147 -1.53 -2.55 3.40
C HIS A 147 -0.63 -3.72 2.98
N TYR A 148 -1.21 -4.89 2.68
CA TYR A 148 -0.47 -5.99 2.07
C TYR A 148 0.02 -5.63 0.67
N GLU A 149 -0.82 -5.00 -0.15
CA GLU A 149 -0.50 -4.59 -1.52
C GLU A 149 0.49 -3.43 -1.55
N ILE A 150 0.29 -2.39 -0.74
CA ILE A 150 1.22 -1.25 -0.58
C ILE A 150 2.63 -1.74 -0.20
N ALA A 151 2.73 -2.64 0.79
CA ALA A 151 4.03 -3.21 1.19
C ALA A 151 4.67 -4.03 0.07
N THR A 152 3.87 -4.80 -0.65
CA THR A 152 4.33 -5.67 -1.74
C THR A 152 4.76 -4.86 -2.96
N TYR A 153 3.91 -3.96 -3.44
CA TYR A 153 4.22 -3.10 -4.59
C TYR A 153 5.37 -2.16 -4.32
N GLY A 154 5.42 -1.53 -3.12
CA GLY A 154 6.55 -0.69 -2.72
C GLY A 154 7.88 -1.44 -2.73
N GLY A 155 7.90 -2.68 -2.24
CA GLY A 155 9.07 -3.56 -2.31
C GLY A 155 9.45 -3.93 -3.75
N LEU A 156 8.46 -4.30 -4.58
CA LEU A 156 8.66 -4.67 -5.98
C LEU A 156 9.21 -3.50 -6.82
N VAL A 157 8.71 -2.28 -6.63
CA VAL A 157 9.21 -1.07 -7.27
C VAL A 157 10.71 -0.89 -6.99
N GLN A 158 11.11 -0.96 -5.71
CA GLN A 158 12.51 -0.77 -5.33
C GLN A 158 13.42 -1.87 -5.87
N ILE A 159 12.97 -3.11 -5.91
CA ILE A 159 13.73 -4.22 -6.49
C ILE A 159 13.84 -4.06 -8.01
N ALA A 160 12.76 -3.69 -8.70
CA ALA A 160 12.77 -3.43 -10.14
C ALA A 160 13.78 -2.35 -10.51
N LEU A 161 13.79 -1.22 -9.79
CA LEU A 161 14.79 -0.15 -9.97
C LEU A 161 16.23 -0.64 -9.74
N THR A 162 16.44 -1.46 -8.71
CA THR A 162 17.75 -2.05 -8.39
C THR A 162 18.24 -2.97 -9.52
N LEU A 163 17.32 -3.71 -10.14
CA LEU A 163 17.63 -4.61 -11.26
C LEU A 163 17.71 -3.89 -12.62
N GLY A 164 17.39 -2.59 -12.68
CA GLY A 164 17.41 -1.80 -13.91
C GLY A 164 16.15 -1.99 -14.79
N TYR A 165 15.07 -2.49 -14.23
CA TYR A 165 13.78 -2.69 -14.92
C TYR A 165 12.90 -1.45 -14.81
N ASP A 166 13.39 -0.28 -15.22
CA ASP A 166 12.73 1.03 -15.05
C ASP A 166 11.27 1.03 -15.53
N LYS A 167 11.00 0.44 -16.69
CA LYS A 167 9.63 0.37 -17.25
C LYS A 167 8.69 -0.52 -16.43
N ALA A 168 9.21 -1.56 -15.82
CA ALA A 168 8.43 -2.39 -14.91
C ALA A 168 8.17 -1.65 -13.61
N ALA A 169 9.17 -0.94 -13.07
CA ALA A 169 9.02 -0.09 -11.90
C ALA A 169 7.95 0.98 -12.09
N ASP A 170 7.95 1.69 -13.23
CA ASP A 170 6.93 2.72 -13.57
C ASP A 170 5.50 2.15 -13.56
N LEU A 171 5.32 0.91 -13.99
CA LEU A 171 4.00 0.24 -13.98
C LEU A 171 3.59 -0.19 -12.57
N LEU A 172 4.53 -0.73 -11.80
CA LEU A 172 4.27 -1.16 -10.41
C LEU A 172 3.99 0.04 -9.49
N GLU A 173 4.70 1.17 -9.71
CA GLU A 173 4.47 2.41 -8.96
C GLU A 173 3.09 3.00 -9.19
N GLN A 174 2.55 2.89 -10.43
CA GLN A 174 1.18 3.31 -10.70
C GLN A 174 0.16 2.52 -9.89
N THR A 175 0.36 1.21 -9.71
CA THR A 175 -0.50 0.41 -8.84
C THR A 175 -0.31 0.81 -7.37
N LEU A 176 0.92 0.96 -6.91
CA LEU A 176 1.21 1.39 -5.54
C LEU A 176 0.44 2.66 -5.14
N VAL A 177 0.47 3.69 -6.00
CA VAL A 177 -0.25 4.95 -5.74
C VAL A 177 -1.76 4.73 -5.69
N GLU A 178 -2.29 3.89 -6.57
CA GLU A 178 -3.72 3.57 -6.60
C GLU A 178 -4.17 2.83 -5.34
N GLU A 179 -3.31 1.95 -4.72
CA GLU A 179 -3.62 1.29 -3.45
C GLU A 179 -3.52 2.25 -2.25
N GLU A 180 -2.53 3.16 -2.27
CA GLU A 180 -2.44 4.22 -1.25
C GLU A 180 -3.69 5.13 -1.27
N ASP A 181 -4.17 5.50 -2.46
CA ASP A 181 -5.39 6.31 -2.62
C ASP A 181 -6.64 5.55 -2.13
N THR A 182 -6.73 4.23 -2.37
CA THR A 182 -7.84 3.39 -1.91
C THR A 182 -7.86 3.27 -0.38
N ASP A 183 -6.70 3.04 0.27
CA ASP A 183 -6.59 2.97 1.72
C ASP A 183 -7.01 4.30 2.39
N GLU A 184 -6.58 5.45 1.83
CA GLU A 184 -7.00 6.77 2.30
C GLU A 184 -8.51 6.95 2.15
N HIS A 185 -9.09 6.57 1.01
CA HIS A 185 -10.53 6.67 0.77
C HIS A 185 -11.36 5.82 1.74
N LEU A 186 -10.94 4.58 2.03
CA LEU A 186 -11.59 3.73 3.03
C LEU A 186 -11.53 4.36 4.43
N THR A 187 -10.42 5.01 4.78
CA THR A 187 -10.29 5.76 6.03
C THR A 187 -11.29 6.92 6.07
N GLU A 188 -11.42 7.69 4.98
CA GLU A 188 -12.39 8.79 4.90
C GLU A 188 -13.84 8.31 5.09
N ILE A 189 -14.23 7.20 4.45
CA ILE A 189 -15.56 6.61 4.61
C ILE A 189 -15.82 6.21 6.07
N ALA A 190 -14.82 5.58 6.73
CA ALA A 190 -14.94 5.18 8.12
C ALA A 190 -15.11 6.38 9.07
N GLU A 191 -14.30 7.43 8.89
CA GLU A 191 -14.27 8.61 9.77
C GLU A 191 -15.48 9.53 9.58
N ASN A 192 -15.96 9.67 8.35
CA ASN A 192 -17.04 10.61 8.03
C ASN A 192 -18.40 10.17 8.57
N TYR A 193 -18.67 8.87 8.61
CA TYR A 193 -20.02 8.39 8.92
C TYR A 193 -20.07 7.02 9.62
N ILE A 194 -19.43 5.99 9.07
CA ILE A 194 -19.66 4.59 9.45
C ILE A 194 -19.32 4.33 10.91
N ASN A 195 -18.15 4.75 11.39
CA ASN A 195 -17.71 4.50 12.77
C ASN A 195 -18.63 5.17 13.80
N PHE A 196 -19.16 6.35 13.47
CA PHE A 196 -20.07 7.05 14.37
C PHE A 196 -21.43 6.34 14.45
N GLU A 197 -21.99 5.93 13.32
CA GLU A 197 -23.27 5.22 13.30
C GLU A 197 -23.15 3.83 13.94
N ALA A 198 -22.02 3.14 13.74
CA ALA A 198 -21.75 1.85 14.38
C ALA A 198 -21.66 1.96 15.92
N GLU A 199 -21.16 3.07 16.47
CA GLU A 199 -21.11 3.32 17.92
C GLU A 199 -22.49 3.58 18.51
N GLN A 200 -23.47 4.01 17.70
CA GLN A 200 -24.85 4.25 18.10
C GLN A 200 -25.76 3.00 18.01
N GLU A 201 -25.28 1.91 17.42
CA GLU A 201 -26.00 0.64 17.36
C GLU A 201 -26.02 -0.03 18.74
N ASP A 202 -27.22 -0.47 19.20
CA ASP A 202 -27.42 -1.17 20.49
C ASP A 202 -27.25 -2.70 20.34
#